data_cb775c0abc949cfad5841869874ceac4
#
_entry.id   cb775c0abc949cfad5841869874ceac4
#
_cell.length_a   1.000
_cell.length_b   1.000
_cell.length_c   1.000
_cell.angle_alpha   90.00
_cell.angle_beta   90.00
_cell.angle_gamma   90.00
#
_symmetry.space_group_name_H-M   'P 1'
#
loop_
_entity.id
_entity.type
_entity.pdbx_description
1 polymer ?
#
loop_
_entity_poly.entity_id
_entity_poly.type
_entity_poly.pdbx_seq_one_letter_code
_entity_poly.pdbx_strand_id
1 'polypeptide(L)'
;MRLLVPCLIFCSVLTYGQSERAILYAQATEFGYRNQFKEAEKILSQVIALFPNDSMAYFDRAIMRENLGDTLGAISDFTKEIEIDPKSADNYFLRGILYHKTKMYNEALADFRKVNQLDAGNADSHYFTAQLFLALEQNKYLAKRQIKRCLRINSAHEEAKKLVLQIS
;
A
#
# COMPACT_ATOMS: atom_id res chain seq x y z
N MET A 1 2.31 50.70 -9.86
CA MET A 1 3.35 49.73 -10.26
C MET A 1 3.91 49.03 -9.02
N ARG A 2 3.11 48.22 -8.31
CA ARG A 2 3.51 47.56 -7.02
C ARG A 2 2.79 46.23 -6.79
N LEU A 3 2.75 45.32 -7.77
CA LEU A 3 2.09 43.99 -7.59
C LEU A 3 2.82 42.80 -8.27
N LEU A 4 4.06 42.98 -8.75
CA LEU A 4 4.79 41.89 -9.44
C LEU A 4 5.84 41.16 -8.56
N VAL A 5 6.22 41.69 -7.41
CA VAL A 5 7.28 41.13 -6.57
C VAL A 5 6.82 39.87 -5.80
N PRO A 6 5.58 39.79 -5.25
CA PRO A 6 5.17 38.57 -4.53
C PRO A 6 5.06 37.34 -5.44
N CYS A 7 4.70 37.51 -6.71
CA CYS A 7 4.50 36.39 -7.63
C CYS A 7 5.82 35.68 -8.01
N LEU A 8 6.88 36.49 -8.20
CA LEU A 8 8.22 35.95 -8.54
C LEU A 8 8.88 35.20 -7.37
N ILE A 9 8.71 35.73 -6.16
CA ILE A 9 9.23 35.04 -4.95
C ILE A 9 8.44 33.73 -4.72
N PHE A 10 7.13 33.75 -4.89
CA PHE A 10 6.29 32.56 -4.72
C PHE A 10 6.61 31.49 -5.78
N CYS A 11 6.87 31.90 -7.02
CA CYS A 11 7.27 31.01 -8.11
C CYS A 11 8.66 30.40 -7.87
N SER A 12 9.63 31.17 -7.36
CA SER A 12 10.97 30.67 -7.06
C SER A 12 11.01 29.71 -5.87
N VAL A 13 10.19 29.93 -4.85
CA VAL A 13 10.07 29.01 -3.70
C VAL A 13 9.41 27.69 -4.09
N LEU A 14 8.39 27.74 -4.95
CA LEU A 14 7.74 26.53 -5.47
C LEU A 14 8.68 25.71 -6.34
N THR A 15 9.46 26.32 -7.22
CA THR A 15 10.41 25.61 -8.08
C THR A 15 11.58 25.04 -7.27
N TYR A 16 12.04 25.75 -6.25
CA TYR A 16 13.10 25.28 -5.35
C TYR A 16 12.63 24.06 -4.53
N GLY A 17 11.44 24.12 -3.94
CA GLY A 17 10.87 22.99 -3.19
C GLY A 17 10.63 21.74 -4.06
N GLN A 18 10.20 21.92 -5.31
CA GLN A 18 10.04 20.81 -6.26
C GLN A 18 11.39 20.18 -6.64
N SER A 19 12.45 21.00 -6.78
CA SER A 19 13.80 20.49 -7.05
C SER A 19 14.37 19.74 -5.83
N GLU A 20 14.18 20.25 -4.63
CA GLU A 20 14.61 19.61 -3.37
C GLU A 20 13.89 18.26 -3.16
N ARG A 21 12.57 18.23 -3.37
CA ARG A 21 11.77 17.01 -3.34
C ARG A 21 12.33 15.95 -4.31
N ALA A 22 12.58 16.34 -5.57
CA ALA A 22 13.10 15.43 -6.59
C ALA A 22 14.49 14.86 -6.23
N ILE A 23 15.37 15.67 -5.64
CA ILE A 23 16.69 15.24 -5.17
C ILE A 23 16.57 14.22 -4.05
N LEU A 24 15.72 14.48 -3.06
CA LEU A 24 15.50 13.55 -1.94
C LEU A 24 14.92 12.21 -2.44
N TYR A 25 13.96 12.24 -3.37
CA TYR A 25 13.43 11.01 -3.98
C TYR A 25 14.49 10.22 -4.74
N ALA A 26 15.32 10.89 -5.54
CA ALA A 26 16.41 10.23 -6.24
C ALA A 26 17.38 9.52 -5.27
N GLN A 27 17.73 10.18 -4.16
CA GLN A 27 18.58 9.59 -3.11
C GLN A 27 17.89 8.40 -2.43
N ALA A 28 16.62 8.52 -2.04
CA ALA A 28 15.86 7.43 -1.42
C ALA A 28 15.77 6.21 -2.34
N THR A 29 15.50 6.45 -3.64
CA THR A 29 15.43 5.41 -4.66
C THR A 29 16.78 4.71 -4.83
N GLU A 30 17.89 5.44 -4.87
CA GLU A 30 19.23 4.89 -4.96
C GLU A 30 19.55 3.98 -3.75
N PHE A 31 19.23 4.45 -2.54
CA PHE A 31 19.39 3.64 -1.33
C PHE A 31 18.50 2.37 -1.37
N GLY A 32 17.27 2.50 -1.83
CA GLY A 32 16.36 1.36 -2.01
C GLY A 32 16.92 0.29 -2.96
N TYR A 33 17.44 0.69 -4.13
CA TYR A 33 18.08 -0.24 -5.08
C TYR A 33 19.32 -0.94 -4.51
N ARG A 34 20.01 -0.31 -3.57
CA ARG A 34 21.16 -0.90 -2.87
C ARG A 34 20.76 -1.73 -1.65
N ASN A 35 19.46 -1.94 -1.40
CA ASN A 35 18.90 -2.58 -0.19
C ASN A 35 19.31 -1.88 1.11
N GLN A 36 19.64 -0.59 1.06
CA GLN A 36 19.95 0.26 2.20
C GLN A 36 18.65 0.89 2.72
N PHE A 37 17.73 0.03 3.18
CA PHE A 37 16.35 0.43 3.49
C PHE A 37 16.25 1.43 4.64
N LYS A 38 17.19 1.39 5.59
CA LYS A 38 17.21 2.33 6.72
C LYS A 38 17.59 3.76 6.29
N GLU A 39 18.52 3.88 5.38
CA GLU A 39 18.93 5.14 4.76
C GLU A 39 17.80 5.72 3.91
N ALA A 40 17.15 4.88 3.10
CA ALA A 40 15.99 5.26 2.30
C ALA A 40 14.84 5.74 3.20
N GLU A 41 14.50 5.01 4.27
CA GLU A 41 13.48 5.41 5.24
C GLU A 41 13.76 6.78 5.86
N LYS A 42 15.03 7.04 6.22
CA LYS A 42 15.44 8.33 6.79
C LYS A 42 15.21 9.47 5.80
N ILE A 43 15.58 9.29 4.52
CA ILE A 43 15.37 10.31 3.47
C ILE A 43 13.88 10.53 3.22
N LEU A 44 13.08 9.46 3.11
CA LEU A 44 11.64 9.58 2.93
C LEU A 44 10.96 10.27 4.12
N SER A 45 11.47 10.08 5.34
CA SER A 45 11.00 10.81 6.51
C SER A 45 11.30 12.32 6.42
N GLN A 46 12.40 12.72 5.78
CA GLN A 46 12.68 14.13 5.48
C GLN A 46 11.69 14.67 4.43
N VAL A 47 11.39 13.89 3.38
CA VAL A 47 10.36 14.26 2.40
C VAL A 47 9.02 14.52 3.08
N ILE A 48 8.58 13.62 3.95
CA ILE A 48 7.31 13.75 4.68
C ILE A 48 7.30 14.97 5.60
N ALA A 49 8.43 15.27 6.25
CA ALA A 49 8.54 16.46 7.10
C ALA A 49 8.40 17.77 6.31
N LEU A 50 8.95 17.81 5.10
CA LEU A 50 8.86 18.97 4.20
C LEU A 50 7.53 19.02 3.43
N PHE A 51 7.00 17.85 3.06
CA PHE A 51 5.81 17.69 2.22
C PHE A 51 4.82 16.71 2.86
N PRO A 52 4.09 17.10 3.91
CA PRO A 52 3.27 16.18 4.72
C PRO A 52 2.06 15.57 4.00
N ASN A 53 1.71 16.09 2.80
CA ASN A 53 0.65 15.55 1.96
C ASN A 53 1.20 14.77 0.74
N ASP A 54 2.46 14.41 0.75
CA ASP A 54 3.06 13.62 -0.32
C ASP A 54 2.74 12.12 -0.12
N SER A 55 1.69 11.65 -0.78
CA SER A 55 1.21 10.27 -0.65
C SER A 55 2.28 9.26 -1.07
N MET A 56 3.05 9.55 -2.12
CA MET A 56 4.13 8.69 -2.60
C MET A 56 5.23 8.49 -1.55
N ALA A 57 5.54 9.53 -0.74
CA ALA A 57 6.55 9.40 0.31
C ALA A 57 6.12 8.45 1.42
N TYR A 58 4.82 8.46 1.78
CA TYR A 58 4.29 7.48 2.72
C TYR A 58 4.30 6.07 2.15
N PHE A 59 3.89 5.91 0.88
CA PHE A 59 3.93 4.62 0.19
C PHE A 59 5.33 4.03 0.16
N ASP A 60 6.31 4.78 -0.33
CA ASP A 60 7.69 4.32 -0.43
C ASP A 60 8.29 4.02 0.95
N ARG A 61 8.00 4.86 1.97
CA ARG A 61 8.47 4.61 3.33
C ARG A 61 7.85 3.35 3.93
N ALA A 62 6.58 3.07 3.66
CA ALA A 62 5.93 1.83 4.07
C ALA A 62 6.66 0.60 3.51
N ILE A 63 7.05 0.64 2.22
CA ILE A 63 7.84 -0.43 1.60
C ILE A 63 9.21 -0.59 2.25
N MET A 64 9.90 0.51 2.55
CA MET A 64 11.19 0.45 3.27
C MET A 64 11.04 -0.16 4.65
N ARG A 65 10.01 0.24 5.40
CA ARG A 65 9.70 -0.27 6.74
C ARG A 65 9.35 -1.75 6.73
N GLU A 66 8.58 -2.22 5.74
CA GLU A 66 8.31 -3.64 5.59
C GLU A 66 9.58 -4.45 5.38
N ASN A 67 10.50 -3.99 4.53
CA ASN A 67 11.79 -4.63 4.30
C ASN A 67 12.68 -4.63 5.57
N LEU A 68 12.51 -3.65 6.45
CA LEU A 68 13.18 -3.59 7.76
C LEU A 68 12.49 -4.45 8.84
N GLY A 69 11.32 -5.02 8.55
CA GLY A 69 10.52 -5.77 9.51
C GLY A 69 9.65 -4.91 10.42
N ASP A 70 9.61 -3.58 10.21
CA ASP A 70 8.70 -2.66 10.90
C ASP A 70 7.30 -2.69 10.28
N THR A 71 6.62 -3.82 10.46
CA THR A 71 5.29 -4.04 9.88
C THR A 71 4.25 -3.04 10.42
N LEU A 72 4.33 -2.64 11.71
CA LEU A 72 3.38 -1.68 12.27
C LEU A 72 3.62 -0.27 11.75
N GLY A 73 4.87 0.13 11.59
CA GLY A 73 5.23 1.39 10.94
C GLY A 73 4.76 1.44 9.48
N ALA A 74 4.87 0.34 8.74
CA ALA A 74 4.37 0.24 7.37
C ALA A 74 2.84 0.36 7.31
N ILE A 75 2.10 -0.30 8.21
CA ILE A 75 0.63 -0.15 8.33
C ILE A 75 0.24 1.30 8.60
N SER A 76 0.98 1.99 9.48
CA SER A 76 0.73 3.40 9.78
C SER A 76 0.92 4.29 8.54
N ASP A 77 1.96 4.05 7.77
CA ASP A 77 2.25 4.82 6.55
C ASP A 77 1.21 4.55 5.45
N PHE A 78 0.83 3.29 5.18
CA PHE A 78 -0.27 3.00 4.25
C PHE A 78 -1.60 3.61 4.72
N THR A 79 -1.82 3.72 6.03
CA THR A 79 -3.02 4.38 6.56
C THR A 79 -3.00 5.88 6.22
N LYS A 80 -1.86 6.55 6.36
CA LYS A 80 -1.70 7.95 5.98
C LYS A 80 -1.86 8.16 4.47
N GLU A 81 -1.29 7.27 3.69
CA GLU A 81 -1.42 7.32 2.24
C GLU A 81 -2.89 7.15 1.79
N ILE A 82 -3.64 6.22 2.39
CA ILE A 82 -5.08 6.02 2.15
C ILE A 82 -5.91 7.24 2.59
N GLU A 83 -5.53 7.95 3.66
CA GLU A 83 -6.18 9.21 4.05
C GLU A 83 -6.02 10.29 2.97
N ILE A 84 -4.88 10.31 2.27
CA ILE A 84 -4.57 11.26 1.21
C ILE A 84 -5.23 10.82 -0.11
N ASP A 85 -5.09 9.54 -0.50
CA ASP A 85 -5.72 8.95 -1.69
C ASP A 85 -6.56 7.71 -1.35
N PRO A 86 -7.84 7.89 -1.00
CA PRO A 86 -8.73 6.79 -0.64
C PRO A 86 -9.22 5.95 -1.83
N LYS A 87 -8.74 6.23 -3.06
CA LYS A 87 -9.17 5.52 -4.28
C LYS A 87 -8.13 4.52 -4.79
N SER A 88 -6.95 4.48 -4.24
CA SER A 88 -5.92 3.50 -4.61
C SER A 88 -6.26 2.11 -4.04
N ALA A 89 -6.63 1.18 -4.92
CA ALA A 89 -6.87 -0.21 -4.52
C ALA A 89 -5.60 -0.88 -3.99
N ASP A 90 -4.44 -0.53 -4.55
CA ASP A 90 -3.15 -1.11 -4.19
C ASP A 90 -2.79 -0.83 -2.72
N ASN A 91 -3.10 0.36 -2.21
CA ASN A 91 -2.80 0.72 -0.84
C ASN A 91 -3.60 -0.09 0.19
N TYR A 92 -4.90 -0.27 -0.09
CA TYR A 92 -5.73 -1.18 0.72
C TYR A 92 -5.23 -2.62 0.59
N PHE A 93 -4.81 -3.05 -0.59
CA PHE A 93 -4.30 -4.40 -0.80
C PHE A 93 -3.03 -4.66 0.00
N LEU A 94 -2.05 -3.77 -0.09
CA LEU A 94 -0.79 -3.89 0.64
C LEU A 94 -1.00 -3.82 2.15
N ARG A 95 -1.82 -2.89 2.65
CA ARG A 95 -2.15 -2.81 4.07
C ARG A 95 -2.91 -4.06 4.54
N GLY A 96 -3.83 -4.57 3.73
CA GLY A 96 -4.55 -5.81 4.00
C GLY A 96 -3.63 -7.03 4.13
N ILE A 97 -2.59 -7.12 3.30
CA ILE A 97 -1.55 -8.16 3.43
C ILE A 97 -0.81 -8.03 4.76
N LEU A 98 -0.42 -6.82 5.17
CA LEU A 98 0.26 -6.59 6.44
C LEU A 98 -0.64 -6.92 7.64
N TYR A 99 -1.92 -6.57 7.58
CA TYR A 99 -2.90 -6.97 8.58
C TYR A 99 -3.08 -8.49 8.64
N HIS A 100 -3.10 -9.17 7.48
CA HIS A 100 -3.15 -10.63 7.43
C HIS A 100 -1.90 -11.25 8.07
N LYS A 101 -0.70 -10.74 7.73
CA LYS A 101 0.60 -11.17 8.28
C LYS A 101 0.65 -11.01 9.81
N THR A 102 0.08 -9.94 10.34
CA THR A 102 0.00 -9.67 11.79
C THR A 102 -1.21 -10.29 12.49
N LYS A 103 -1.99 -11.10 11.78
CA LYS A 103 -3.22 -11.77 12.27
C LYS A 103 -4.34 -10.80 12.68
N MET A 104 -4.29 -9.58 12.23
CA MET A 104 -5.36 -8.59 12.35
C MET A 104 -6.41 -8.85 11.26
N TYR A 105 -7.10 -9.99 11.39
CA TYR A 105 -7.89 -10.58 10.30
C TYR A 105 -9.16 -9.77 9.96
N ASN A 106 -9.76 -9.09 10.93
CA ASN A 106 -10.93 -8.25 10.68
C ASN A 106 -10.57 -7.02 9.84
N GLU A 107 -9.45 -6.39 10.17
CA GLU A 107 -8.89 -5.24 9.45
C GLU A 107 -8.47 -5.66 8.02
N ALA A 108 -7.79 -6.80 7.89
CA ALA A 108 -7.45 -7.36 6.58
C ALA A 108 -8.69 -7.60 5.72
N LEU A 109 -9.76 -8.18 6.31
CA LEU A 109 -11.01 -8.43 5.60
C LEU A 109 -11.69 -7.14 5.15
N ALA A 110 -11.66 -6.08 5.96
CA ALA A 110 -12.17 -4.76 5.60
C ALA A 110 -11.41 -4.18 4.40
N ASP A 111 -10.08 -4.25 4.43
CA ASP A 111 -9.23 -3.76 3.35
C ASP A 111 -9.43 -4.54 2.04
N PHE A 112 -9.42 -5.88 2.06
CA PHE A 112 -9.68 -6.67 0.85
C PHE A 112 -11.09 -6.48 0.28
N ARG A 113 -12.09 -6.23 1.14
CA ARG A 113 -13.43 -5.82 0.66
C ARG A 113 -13.38 -4.48 -0.05
N LYS A 114 -12.57 -3.55 0.43
CA LYS A 114 -12.37 -2.25 -0.23
C LYS A 114 -11.66 -2.40 -1.56
N VAL A 115 -10.63 -3.26 -1.64
CA VAL A 115 -9.98 -3.63 -2.91
C VAL A 115 -11.02 -4.14 -3.91
N ASN A 116 -11.86 -5.10 -3.52
CA ASN A 116 -12.90 -5.68 -4.41
C ASN A 116 -13.95 -4.65 -4.88
N GLN A 117 -14.15 -3.54 -4.14
CA GLN A 117 -15.02 -2.43 -4.55
C GLN A 117 -14.35 -1.50 -5.56
N LEU A 118 -13.04 -1.25 -5.39
CA LEU A 118 -12.27 -0.33 -6.23
C LEU A 118 -11.75 -1.03 -7.49
N ASP A 119 -11.33 -2.28 -7.36
CA ASP A 119 -10.84 -3.14 -8.43
C ASP A 119 -11.44 -4.55 -8.32
N ALA A 120 -12.52 -4.79 -9.03
CA ALA A 120 -13.18 -6.09 -9.07
C ALA A 120 -12.38 -7.17 -9.84
N GLY A 121 -11.30 -6.77 -10.53
CA GLY A 121 -10.40 -7.63 -11.28
C GLY A 121 -9.22 -8.19 -10.46
N ASN A 122 -9.08 -7.79 -9.21
CA ASN A 122 -7.99 -8.25 -8.35
C ASN A 122 -8.25 -9.68 -7.85
N ALA A 123 -7.64 -10.66 -8.49
CA ALA A 123 -7.79 -12.08 -8.14
C ALA A 123 -7.25 -12.40 -6.74
N ASP A 124 -6.12 -11.79 -6.36
CA ASP A 124 -5.44 -12.06 -5.10
C ASP A 124 -6.28 -11.60 -3.91
N SER A 125 -7.00 -10.48 -4.02
CA SER A 125 -7.89 -10.00 -2.97
C SER A 125 -9.02 -10.99 -2.66
N HIS A 126 -9.54 -11.67 -3.69
CA HIS A 126 -10.52 -12.75 -3.51
C HIS A 126 -9.89 -13.99 -2.86
N TYR A 127 -8.66 -14.33 -3.22
CA TYR A 127 -7.92 -15.42 -2.59
C TYR A 127 -7.68 -15.16 -1.10
N PHE A 128 -7.14 -13.98 -0.74
CA PHE A 128 -6.94 -13.62 0.67
C PHE A 128 -8.26 -13.52 1.44
N THR A 129 -9.32 -13.01 0.82
CA THR A 129 -10.67 -13.01 1.44
C THR A 129 -11.14 -14.44 1.74
N ALA A 130 -10.85 -15.41 0.86
CA ALA A 130 -11.19 -16.80 1.12
C ALA A 130 -10.43 -17.38 2.33
N GLN A 131 -9.13 -17.09 2.43
CA GLN A 131 -8.33 -17.50 3.59
C GLN A 131 -8.88 -16.92 4.89
N LEU A 132 -9.30 -15.65 4.88
CA LEU A 132 -9.88 -14.99 6.05
C LEU A 132 -11.21 -15.60 6.48
N PHE A 133 -12.09 -15.97 5.52
CA PHE A 133 -13.33 -16.70 5.88
C PHE A 133 -13.06 -18.06 6.51
N LEU A 134 -11.97 -18.73 6.14
CA LEU A 134 -11.56 -19.97 6.81
C LEU A 134 -10.98 -19.71 8.20
N ALA A 135 -10.17 -18.65 8.35
CA ALA A 135 -9.51 -18.34 9.62
C ALA A 135 -10.47 -17.78 10.68
N LEU A 136 -11.40 -16.90 10.28
CA LEU A 136 -12.32 -16.21 11.21
C LEU A 136 -13.58 -17.03 11.52
N GLU A 137 -14.22 -17.55 10.48
CA GLU A 137 -15.57 -18.09 10.58
C GLU A 137 -15.61 -19.59 10.29
N GLN A 138 -14.49 -20.20 9.91
CA GLN A 138 -14.41 -21.57 9.35
C GLN A 138 -15.46 -21.82 8.24
N ASN A 139 -15.82 -20.75 7.53
CA ASN A 139 -16.92 -20.75 6.58
C ASN A 139 -16.44 -21.22 5.20
N LYS A 140 -16.39 -22.53 5.02
CA LYS A 140 -16.00 -23.16 3.77
C LYS A 140 -16.84 -22.72 2.57
N TYR A 141 -18.13 -22.45 2.77
CA TYR A 141 -19.02 -22.02 1.68
C TYR A 141 -18.61 -20.64 1.14
N LEU A 142 -18.41 -19.66 2.02
CA LEU A 142 -17.96 -18.32 1.60
C LEU A 142 -16.54 -18.37 1.01
N ALA A 143 -15.66 -19.15 1.60
CA ALA A 143 -14.30 -19.36 1.08
C ALA A 143 -14.34 -19.93 -0.35
N LYS A 144 -15.07 -21.02 -0.60
CA LYS A 144 -15.24 -21.60 -1.96
C LYS A 144 -15.80 -20.58 -2.97
N ARG A 145 -16.76 -19.76 -2.55
CA ARG A 145 -17.33 -18.71 -3.40
C ARG A 145 -16.27 -17.68 -3.79
N GLN A 146 -15.39 -17.28 -2.88
CA GLN A 146 -14.31 -16.33 -3.18
C GLN A 146 -13.23 -16.97 -4.06
N ILE A 147 -12.84 -18.22 -3.80
CA ILE A 147 -11.89 -18.95 -4.66
C ILE A 147 -12.44 -19.07 -6.10
N LYS A 148 -13.74 -19.39 -6.26
CA LYS A 148 -14.35 -19.42 -7.57
C LYS A 148 -14.28 -18.08 -8.32
N ARG A 149 -14.38 -16.95 -7.59
CA ARG A 149 -14.19 -15.62 -8.18
C ARG A 149 -12.73 -15.40 -8.59
N CYS A 150 -11.78 -15.71 -7.69
CA CYS A 150 -10.35 -15.64 -7.97
C CYS A 150 -10.00 -16.41 -9.25
N LEU A 151 -10.40 -17.69 -9.34
CA LEU A 151 -10.10 -18.55 -10.49
C LEU A 151 -10.84 -18.15 -11.79
N ARG A 152 -11.95 -17.43 -11.70
CA ARG A 152 -12.62 -16.84 -12.87
C ARG A 152 -11.84 -15.67 -13.44
N ILE A 153 -11.19 -14.87 -12.58
CA ILE A 153 -10.34 -13.73 -12.97
C ILE A 153 -8.98 -14.24 -13.44
N ASN A 154 -8.34 -15.09 -12.64
CA ASN A 154 -7.05 -15.71 -12.95
C ASN A 154 -7.15 -17.24 -12.81
N SER A 155 -7.43 -17.93 -13.92
CA SER A 155 -7.55 -19.39 -13.95
C SER A 155 -6.23 -20.13 -13.65
N ALA A 156 -5.10 -19.43 -13.70
CA ALA A 156 -3.77 -19.98 -13.42
C ALA A 156 -3.32 -19.78 -11.97
N HIS A 157 -4.16 -19.20 -11.10
CA HIS A 157 -3.79 -18.93 -9.69
C HIS A 157 -3.61 -20.23 -8.90
N GLU A 158 -2.36 -20.67 -8.77
CA GLU A 158 -2.02 -21.99 -8.22
C GLU A 158 -2.39 -22.16 -6.74
N GLU A 159 -2.21 -21.12 -5.92
CA GLU A 159 -2.58 -21.16 -4.50
C GLU A 159 -4.09 -21.30 -4.30
N ALA A 160 -4.90 -20.67 -5.14
CA ALA A 160 -6.35 -20.80 -5.10
C ALA A 160 -6.80 -22.21 -5.53
N LYS A 161 -6.15 -22.82 -6.52
CA LYS A 161 -6.40 -24.22 -6.91
C LYS A 161 -6.07 -25.18 -5.78
N LYS A 162 -4.93 -25.01 -5.12
CA LYS A 162 -4.56 -25.83 -3.95
C LYS A 162 -5.56 -25.66 -2.81
N LEU A 163 -5.95 -24.42 -2.51
CA LEU A 163 -6.87 -24.12 -1.41
C LEU A 163 -8.26 -24.74 -1.64
N VAL A 164 -8.79 -24.72 -2.87
CA VAL A 164 -10.11 -25.34 -3.14
C VAL A 164 -10.09 -26.85 -2.92
N LEU A 165 -8.98 -27.53 -3.26
CA LEU A 165 -8.84 -28.97 -3.02
C LEU A 165 -8.78 -29.33 -1.53
N GLN A 166 -8.18 -28.46 -0.71
CA GLN A 166 -8.08 -28.67 0.75
C GLN A 166 -9.41 -28.50 1.49
N ILE A 167 -10.33 -27.71 0.94
CA ILE A 167 -11.62 -27.40 1.59
C ILE A 167 -12.82 -28.07 0.93
N SER A 168 -12.54 -28.93 -0.05
CA SER A 168 -13.57 -29.71 -0.80
C SER A 168 -14.35 -30.70 0.04
#